data_03b81a967b9a9c3797ff0c9b96dc88f3
#
_entry.id   03b81a967b9a9c3797ff0c9b96dc88f3
#
_cell.length_a   1.000
_cell.length_b   1.000
_cell.length_c   1.000
_cell.angle_alpha   90.00
_cell.angle_beta   90.00
_cell.angle_gamma   90.00
#
_symmetry.space_group_name_H-M   'P 1'
#
loop_
_entity.id
_entity.type
_entity.pdbx_description
1 polymer ?
#
loop_
_entity_poly.entity_id
_entity_poly.type
_entity_poly.pdbx_seq_one_letter_code
_entity_poly.pdbx_strand_id
1 'polypeptide(L)'
;MKTHNTAGMLEKVRSICLALPESTEIIDGFGHNTFKINGKSFVISGESEKGFSLSFKSDKETQELLLQKEYFFKTPYIGHHGWVSIQKPEGQDWDELADLIQEAYLRAAPKRLVKKWNELLAK
;
A
#
# COMPACT_ATOMS: atom_id res chain seq x y z
N MET A 1 -4.05 -6.89 -28.01
CA MET A 1 -4.36 -6.45 -26.98
C MET A 1 -3.42 -6.36 -25.98
N LYS A 2 -3.13 -5.58 -25.51
CA LYS A 2 -2.28 -5.55 -24.62
C LYS A 2 -2.74 -5.83 -23.39
N THR A 3 -2.25 -6.63 -22.76
CA THR A 3 -2.72 -6.90 -21.52
C THR A 3 -1.84 -6.36 -20.49
N HIS A 4 -2.43 -5.73 -19.53
CA HIS A 4 -1.72 -5.39 -18.32
C HIS A 4 -1.80 -6.60 -17.43
N ASN A 5 -0.72 -6.99 -16.82
CA ASN A 5 -0.70 -8.12 -15.89
C ASN A 5 -1.19 -7.68 -14.53
N THR A 6 -2.40 -7.11 -14.49
CA THR A 6 -2.93 -6.53 -13.26
C THR A 6 -3.32 -7.58 -12.24
N ALA A 7 -3.74 -8.77 -12.72
CA ALA A 7 -4.08 -9.83 -11.78
C ALA A 7 -2.88 -10.24 -10.95
N GLY A 8 -1.68 -10.30 -11.57
CA GLY A 8 -0.47 -10.61 -10.84
C GLY A 8 -0.09 -9.51 -9.86
N MET A 9 -0.36 -8.26 -10.23
CA MET A 9 -0.09 -7.14 -9.33
C MET A 9 -0.93 -7.23 -8.06
N LEU A 10 -2.22 -7.49 -8.22
CA LEU A 10 -3.12 -7.57 -7.07
C LEU A 10 -2.72 -8.72 -6.15
N GLU A 11 -2.32 -9.85 -6.73
CA GLU A 11 -1.89 -10.99 -5.91
C GLU A 11 -0.64 -10.65 -5.11
N LYS A 12 0.28 -9.88 -5.69
CA LYS A 12 1.47 -9.44 -4.95
C LYS A 12 1.07 -8.54 -3.78
N VAL A 13 0.15 -7.61 -4.01
CA VAL A 13 -0.32 -6.71 -2.96
C VAL A 13 -1.01 -7.52 -1.86
N ARG A 14 -1.85 -8.48 -2.24
CA ARG A 14 -2.53 -9.32 -1.27
C ARG A 14 -1.54 -10.12 -0.42
N SER A 15 -0.53 -10.70 -1.06
CA SER A 15 0.48 -11.48 -0.34
C SER A 15 1.15 -10.64 0.74
N ILE A 16 1.45 -9.40 0.42
CA ILE A 16 2.11 -8.52 1.39
C ILE A 16 1.15 -8.10 2.48
N CYS A 17 -0.03 -7.59 2.10
CA CYS A 17 -0.97 -6.99 3.05
C CYS A 17 -1.62 -8.01 3.97
N LEU A 18 -2.06 -9.13 3.41
CA LEU A 18 -2.81 -10.11 4.21
C LEU A 18 -1.91 -10.98 5.07
N ALA A 19 -0.59 -10.90 4.87
CA ALA A 19 0.35 -11.52 5.79
C ALA A 19 0.51 -10.70 7.07
N LEU A 20 0.05 -9.46 7.08
CA LEU A 20 0.15 -8.59 8.25
C LEU A 20 -0.99 -8.88 9.22
N PRO A 21 -0.71 -8.95 10.54
CA PRO A 21 -1.71 -9.41 11.52
C PRO A 21 -3.00 -8.60 11.49
N GLU A 22 -4.12 -9.30 11.43
CA GLU A 22 -5.48 -8.73 11.52
C GLU A 22 -5.84 -7.77 10.39
N SER A 23 -5.04 -7.73 9.31
CA SER A 23 -5.41 -6.91 8.17
C SER A 23 -6.56 -7.56 7.40
N THR A 24 -7.38 -6.74 6.75
CA THR A 24 -8.51 -7.21 5.97
C THR A 24 -8.53 -6.50 4.63
N GLU A 25 -9.19 -7.12 3.66
CA GLU A 25 -9.37 -6.54 2.33
C GLU A 25 -10.86 -6.30 2.11
N ILE A 26 -11.20 -5.11 1.62
CA ILE A 26 -12.58 -4.83 1.19
C ILE A 26 -12.52 -4.18 -0.19
N ILE A 27 -13.65 -4.23 -0.90
CA ILE A 27 -13.79 -3.48 -2.14
C ILE A 27 -14.65 -2.27 -1.80
N ASP A 28 -14.11 -1.06 -2.02
CA ASP A 28 -14.83 0.15 -1.64
C ASP A 28 -15.88 0.52 -2.69
N GLY A 29 -16.57 1.65 -2.45
CA GLY A 29 -17.65 2.08 -3.33
C GLY A 29 -17.21 2.45 -4.73
N PHE A 30 -15.89 2.59 -4.96
CA PHE A 30 -15.33 2.92 -6.26
C PHE A 30 -14.69 1.71 -6.94
N GLY A 31 -14.80 0.53 -6.33
CA GLY A 31 -14.24 -0.68 -6.90
C GLY A 31 -12.77 -0.91 -6.58
N HIS A 32 -12.21 -0.17 -5.64
CA HIS A 32 -10.81 -0.35 -5.25
C HIS A 32 -10.66 -1.44 -4.20
N ASN A 33 -9.61 -2.24 -4.34
CA ASN A 33 -9.24 -3.21 -3.33
C ASN A 33 -8.48 -2.46 -2.23
N THR A 34 -9.11 -2.33 -1.07
CA THR A 34 -8.60 -1.52 0.03
C THR A 34 -8.24 -2.42 1.20
N PHE A 35 -7.03 -2.23 1.72
CA PHE A 35 -6.53 -3.04 2.83
C PHE A 35 -6.54 -2.21 4.09
N LYS A 36 -7.12 -2.78 5.15
CA LYS A 36 -7.38 -2.06 6.39
C LYS A 36 -6.88 -2.81 7.60
N ILE A 37 -6.60 -2.04 8.65
CA ILE A 37 -6.28 -2.56 9.96
C ILE A 37 -7.00 -1.68 10.97
N ASN A 38 -7.79 -2.31 11.85
CA ASN A 38 -8.55 -1.61 12.88
C ASN A 38 -9.40 -0.47 12.30
N GLY A 39 -10.03 -0.75 11.13
CA GLY A 39 -10.89 0.22 10.48
C GLY A 39 -10.20 1.32 9.70
N LYS A 40 -8.86 1.31 9.68
CA LYS A 40 -8.09 2.33 8.98
C LYS A 40 -7.46 1.76 7.73
N SER A 41 -7.64 2.45 6.60
CA SER A 41 -7.02 2.03 5.34
C SER A 41 -5.52 2.32 5.36
N PHE A 42 -4.72 1.40 4.88
CA PHE A 42 -3.28 1.64 4.74
C PHE A 42 -2.78 1.39 3.31
N VAL A 43 -3.53 0.66 2.49
CA VAL A 43 -3.22 0.45 1.07
C VAL A 43 -4.51 0.51 0.28
N ILE A 44 -4.48 1.19 -0.86
CA ILE A 44 -5.60 1.23 -1.81
C ILE A 44 -5.04 0.87 -3.17
N SER A 45 -5.65 -0.12 -3.82
CA SER A 45 -5.21 -0.56 -5.13
C SER A 45 -6.42 -0.75 -6.04
N GLY A 46 -6.18 -0.74 -7.34
CA GLY A 46 -7.27 -0.93 -8.27
C GLY A 46 -6.78 -1.12 -9.68
N GLU A 47 -7.68 -1.61 -10.52
CA GLU A 47 -7.43 -1.81 -11.93
C GLU A 47 -8.27 -0.86 -12.73
N SER A 48 -7.71 -0.35 -13.82
CA SER A 48 -8.45 0.51 -14.72
C SER A 48 -7.89 0.30 -16.13
N GLU A 49 -8.48 1.01 -17.10
CA GLU A 49 -7.96 0.97 -18.46
C GLU A 49 -6.51 1.44 -18.54
N LYS A 50 -6.09 2.24 -17.58
CA LYS A 50 -4.73 2.77 -17.53
C LYS A 50 -3.75 1.82 -16.84
N GLY A 51 -4.25 0.69 -16.33
CA GLY A 51 -3.42 -0.30 -15.66
C GLY A 51 -3.72 -0.37 -14.18
N PHE A 52 -2.78 -0.90 -13.43
CA PHE A 52 -2.92 -1.11 -12.00
C PHE A 52 -2.45 0.12 -11.23
N SER A 53 -3.23 0.54 -10.26
CA SER A 53 -2.84 1.64 -9.39
C SER A 53 -2.55 1.11 -7.98
N LEU A 54 -1.58 1.72 -7.31
CA LEU A 54 -1.21 1.33 -5.96
C LEU A 54 -0.88 2.59 -5.17
N SER A 55 -1.56 2.74 -4.03
CA SER A 55 -1.32 3.86 -3.13
C SER A 55 -1.19 3.33 -1.71
N PHE A 56 -0.37 3.98 -0.90
CA PHE A 56 -0.19 3.57 0.48
C PHE A 56 -0.05 4.79 1.37
N LYS A 57 -0.39 4.59 2.64
CA LYS A 57 -0.35 5.66 3.63
C LYS A 57 1.09 5.87 4.09
N SER A 58 1.51 7.14 4.20
CA SER A 58 2.79 7.45 4.84
C SER A 58 2.59 8.69 5.69
N ASP A 59 3.66 9.21 6.26
CA ASP A 59 3.60 10.48 6.95
C ASP A 59 4.18 11.56 6.04
N LYS A 60 4.04 12.82 6.43
CA LYS A 60 4.46 13.93 5.60
C LYS A 60 5.95 13.91 5.30
N GLU A 61 6.75 13.56 6.29
CA GLU A 61 8.19 13.52 6.11
C GLU A 61 8.61 12.45 5.12
N THR A 62 8.05 11.22 5.28
CA THR A 62 8.33 10.13 4.36
C THR A 62 7.81 10.46 2.96
N GLN A 63 6.62 11.07 2.89
CA GLN A 63 6.06 11.46 1.61
C GLN A 63 6.99 12.39 0.85
N GLU A 64 7.56 13.40 1.53
CA GLU A 64 8.47 14.34 0.89
C GLU A 64 9.70 13.64 0.35
N LEU A 65 10.23 12.67 1.10
CA LEU A 65 11.39 11.93 0.65
C LEU A 65 11.07 11.08 -0.57
N LEU A 66 9.92 10.40 -0.55
CA LEU A 66 9.53 9.54 -1.65
C LEU A 66 9.24 10.33 -2.92
N LEU A 67 8.66 11.52 -2.79
CA LEU A 67 8.31 12.33 -3.95
C LEU A 67 9.54 12.86 -4.68
N GLN A 68 10.73 12.72 -4.11
CA GLN A 68 11.95 13.05 -4.84
C GLN A 68 12.29 12.03 -5.91
N LYS A 69 11.69 10.84 -5.82
CA LYS A 69 11.86 9.81 -6.86
C LYS A 69 10.79 9.97 -7.92
N GLU A 70 11.16 9.75 -9.19
CA GLU A 70 10.26 10.02 -10.32
C GLU A 70 9.02 9.13 -10.34
N TYR A 71 9.11 7.93 -9.79
CA TYR A 71 8.01 6.99 -9.90
C TYR A 71 6.99 7.08 -8.78
N PHE A 72 7.19 7.96 -7.80
CA PHE A 72 6.19 8.23 -6.78
C PHE A 72 5.50 9.57 -7.06
N PHE A 73 4.23 9.64 -6.73
CA PHE A 73 3.51 10.91 -6.83
C PHE A 73 2.50 11.01 -5.70
N LYS A 74 2.09 12.24 -5.43
CA LYS A 74 1.14 12.52 -4.36
C LYS A 74 -0.23 12.02 -4.78
N THR A 75 -0.86 11.21 -3.92
CA THR A 75 -2.17 10.63 -4.26
C THR A 75 -3.21 11.74 -4.42
N PRO A 76 -3.99 11.72 -5.51
CA PRO A 76 -5.05 12.73 -5.67
C PRO A 76 -6.04 12.68 -4.50
N TYR A 77 -6.51 13.86 -4.11
CA TYR A 77 -7.51 14.09 -3.08
C TYR A 77 -7.06 13.79 -1.65
N ILE A 78 -6.36 12.67 -1.42
CA ILE A 78 -5.97 12.28 -0.07
C ILE A 78 -4.47 12.44 0.18
N GLY A 79 -3.75 12.98 -0.79
CA GLY A 79 -2.30 13.15 -0.64
C GLY A 79 -1.91 14.06 0.52
N HIS A 80 -2.78 15.01 0.88
CA HIS A 80 -2.48 15.89 1.99
C HIS A 80 -2.48 15.18 3.34
N HIS A 81 -2.97 13.93 3.37
CA HIS A 81 -2.89 13.09 4.58
C HIS A 81 -1.65 12.18 4.57
N GLY A 82 -0.73 12.40 3.63
CA GLY A 82 0.50 11.61 3.56
C GLY A 82 0.46 10.43 2.61
N TRP A 83 -0.61 10.29 1.82
CA TRP A 83 -0.72 9.19 0.87
C TRP A 83 0.17 9.40 -0.35
N VAL A 84 0.79 8.30 -0.80
CA VAL A 84 1.70 8.29 -1.94
C VAL A 84 1.22 7.23 -2.92
N SER A 85 1.28 7.55 -4.20
CA SER A 85 0.93 6.63 -5.27
C SER A 85 2.15 6.31 -6.11
N ILE A 86 2.10 5.19 -6.83
CA ILE A 86 3.21 4.71 -7.63
C ILE A 86 2.79 4.64 -9.09
N GLN A 87 3.63 5.20 -9.95
CA GLN A 87 3.47 5.03 -11.39
C GLN A 87 4.08 3.70 -11.79
N LYS A 88 3.36 2.95 -12.62
CA LYS A 88 3.86 1.68 -13.18
C LYS A 88 4.39 0.74 -12.11
N PRO A 89 3.52 0.30 -11.18
CA PRO A 89 3.99 -0.61 -10.12
C PRO A 89 4.64 -1.88 -10.66
N GLU A 90 4.27 -2.30 -11.87
CA GLU A 90 4.80 -3.53 -12.45
C GLU A 90 6.30 -3.47 -12.71
N GLY A 91 6.86 -2.26 -12.81
CA GLY A 91 8.30 -2.10 -13.04
C GLY A 91 9.11 -1.77 -11.81
N GLN A 92 8.51 -1.87 -10.63
CA GLN A 92 9.17 -1.42 -9.41
C GLN A 92 9.80 -2.56 -8.62
N ASP A 93 10.64 -2.17 -7.67
CA ASP A 93 11.26 -3.11 -6.73
C ASP A 93 10.22 -3.49 -5.68
N TRP A 94 9.71 -4.72 -5.77
CA TRP A 94 8.66 -5.16 -4.87
C TRP A 94 9.15 -5.40 -3.44
N ASP A 95 10.47 -5.56 -3.24
CA ASP A 95 10.99 -5.61 -1.87
C ASP A 95 10.88 -4.23 -1.21
N GLU A 96 11.20 -3.18 -1.96
CA GLU A 96 11.02 -1.81 -1.45
C GLU A 96 9.55 -1.53 -1.18
N LEU A 97 8.66 -1.92 -2.10
CA LEU A 97 7.23 -1.70 -1.92
C LEU A 97 6.70 -2.45 -0.71
N ALA A 98 7.18 -3.68 -0.48
CA ALA A 98 6.77 -4.44 0.69
C ALA A 98 7.14 -3.72 1.97
N ASP A 99 8.34 -3.16 2.03
CA ASP A 99 8.77 -2.41 3.22
C ASP A 99 7.89 -1.18 3.44
N LEU A 100 7.56 -0.46 2.37
CA LEU A 100 6.72 0.73 2.49
C LEU A 100 5.30 0.38 2.92
N ILE A 101 4.79 -0.74 2.42
CA ILE A 101 3.46 -1.21 2.82
C ILE A 101 3.44 -1.63 4.28
N GLN A 102 4.49 -2.31 4.74
CA GLN A 102 4.60 -2.69 6.15
C GLN A 102 4.64 -1.46 7.04
N GLU A 103 5.37 -0.42 6.64
CA GLU A 103 5.41 0.82 7.40
C GLU A 103 4.03 1.49 7.43
N ALA A 104 3.31 1.44 6.31
CA ALA A 104 1.95 1.99 6.26
C ALA A 104 1.04 1.26 7.26
N TYR A 105 1.15 -0.07 7.31
CA TYR A 105 0.40 -0.87 8.27
C TYR A 105 0.75 -0.47 9.70
N LEU A 106 2.03 -0.35 10.01
CA LEU A 106 2.46 -0.06 11.37
C LEU A 106 2.00 1.32 11.85
N ARG A 107 1.89 2.29 10.92
CA ARG A 107 1.36 3.60 11.28
C ARG A 107 -0.12 3.54 11.62
N ALA A 108 -0.86 2.64 10.99
CA ALA A 108 -2.30 2.53 11.19
C ALA A 108 -2.67 1.55 12.31
N ALA A 109 -1.79 0.61 12.62
CA ALA A 109 -2.09 -0.47 13.56
C ALA A 109 -2.09 0.02 15.01
N PRO A 110 -2.94 -0.58 15.86
CA PRO A 110 -2.88 -0.26 17.29
C PRO A 110 -1.58 -0.77 17.90
N LYS A 111 -1.21 -0.19 19.04
CA LYS A 111 0.08 -0.47 19.67
C LYS A 111 0.29 -1.95 19.97
N ARG A 112 -0.77 -2.68 20.34
CA ARG A 112 -0.64 -4.12 20.64
C ARG A 112 -0.17 -4.90 19.42
N LEU A 113 -0.60 -4.50 18.21
CA LEU A 113 -0.19 -5.18 17.00
C LEU A 113 1.20 -4.78 16.57
N VAL A 114 1.58 -3.52 16.77
CA VAL A 114 2.95 -3.09 16.52
C VAL A 114 3.92 -3.90 17.38
N LYS A 115 3.59 -4.06 18.66
CA LYS A 115 4.40 -4.86 19.56
C LYS A 115 4.50 -6.31 19.11
N LYS A 116 3.35 -6.88 18.72
CA LYS A 116 3.32 -8.27 18.24
C LYS A 116 4.20 -8.44 17.01
N TRP A 117 4.14 -7.51 16.08
CA TRP A 117 4.94 -7.56 14.86
C TRP A 117 6.43 -7.53 15.20
N ASN A 118 6.82 -6.62 16.11
CA ASN A 118 8.21 -6.51 16.51
C ASN A 118 8.70 -7.77 17.19
N GLU A 119 7.86 -8.43 17.97
CA GLU A 119 8.21 -9.69 18.61
C GLU A 119 8.44 -10.80 17.58
N LEU A 120 7.60 -10.81 16.53
CA LEU A 120 7.77 -11.81 15.48
C LEU A 120 9.08 -11.60 14.72
N LEU A 121 9.45 -10.35 14.49
CA LEU A 121 10.68 -10.04 13.78
C LEU A 121 11.93 -10.35 14.62
N ALA A 122 11.79 -10.37 15.93
CA ALA A 122 12.93 -10.61 16.84
C ALA A 122 13.30 -12.09 16.95
N LYS A 123 12.50 -12.99 16.39
CA LYS A 123 12.75 -14.43 16.47
C LYS A 123 13.69 -14.91 15.39
#